data_f854261e398007823276a84fd779c6d1
#
_entry.id   f854261e398007823276a84fd779c6d1
#
_cell.length_a   1.000
_cell.length_b   1.000
_cell.length_c   1.000
_cell.angle_alpha   90.00
_cell.angle_beta   90.00
_cell.angle_gamma   90.00
#
_symmetry.space_group_name_H-M   'P 1'
#
loop_
_entity.id
_entity.type
_entity.pdbx_description
1 polymer ?
#
loop_
_entity_poly.entity_id
_entity_poly.type
_entity_poly.pdbx_seq_one_letter_code
_entity_poly.pdbx_strand_id
1 'polypeptide(L)'
;MKAALEDAPYFRPLAFDYPADPDAREVDDQLLLGEGLMVAPVHTQNAHGRTVYLPEGMKMLRLRSVSDYDEEVLPAGRHYLPCELGEVLLFIRPGHTVPVAQPAANTAQLDDTALTFWRFAPDGQPAPYRMYTDDGVTTDYNRPEHWRIVGQ
;
A
#
# COMPACT_ATOMS: atom_id res chain seq x y z
N MET A 1 -3.65 11.63 -6.83
CA MET A 1 -3.18 12.87 -7.48
C MET A 1 -2.09 12.62 -8.52
N LYS A 2 -1.08 11.78 -8.30
CA LYS A 2 -0.10 11.41 -9.36
C LYS A 2 -0.75 10.89 -10.64
N ALA A 3 -1.81 10.08 -10.54
CA ALA A 3 -2.54 9.62 -11.72
C ALA A 3 -3.13 10.76 -12.56
N ALA A 4 -3.51 11.86 -11.94
CA ALA A 4 -4.09 13.02 -12.64
C ALA A 4 -3.05 14.04 -13.11
N LEU A 5 -1.89 14.12 -12.45
CA LEU A 5 -0.86 15.13 -12.74
C LEU A 5 0.30 14.57 -13.55
N GLU A 6 0.60 13.29 -13.41
CA GLU A 6 1.81 12.64 -13.94
C GLU A 6 1.47 11.42 -14.81
N ASP A 7 0.17 11.20 -15.10
CA ASP A 7 -0.35 10.03 -15.82
C ASP A 7 0.12 8.68 -15.24
N ALA A 8 0.47 8.67 -13.95
CA ALA A 8 0.98 7.49 -13.27
C ALA A 8 -0.15 6.54 -12.85
N PRO A 9 -0.14 5.27 -13.22
CA PRO A 9 -1.15 4.31 -12.80
C PRO A 9 -1.19 4.19 -11.28
N TYR A 10 -2.39 4.24 -10.70
CA TYR A 10 -2.59 4.10 -9.26
C TYR A 10 -2.39 2.65 -8.81
N PHE A 11 -2.93 1.71 -9.59
CA PHE A 11 -2.64 0.29 -9.47
C PHE A 11 -1.66 -0.10 -10.58
N ARG A 12 -0.60 -0.82 -10.22
CA ARG A 12 0.42 -1.27 -11.17
C ARG A 12 0.72 -2.74 -10.98
N PRO A 13 0.87 -3.53 -12.06
CA PRO A 13 1.53 -4.82 -12.00
C PRO A 13 2.96 -4.69 -11.45
N LEU A 14 3.47 -5.74 -10.82
CA LEU A 14 4.84 -5.74 -10.30
C LEU A 14 5.89 -5.44 -11.38
N ALA A 15 5.64 -5.93 -12.59
CA ALA A 15 6.51 -5.71 -13.75
C ALA A 15 6.79 -4.24 -14.08
N PHE A 16 5.94 -3.30 -13.65
CA PHE A 16 6.14 -1.88 -13.92
C PHE A 16 7.27 -1.27 -13.07
N ASP A 17 7.34 -1.66 -11.80
CA ASP A 17 8.37 -1.17 -10.89
C ASP A 17 9.61 -2.08 -10.88
N TYR A 18 9.46 -3.36 -11.29
CA TYR A 18 10.53 -4.37 -11.31
C TYR A 18 10.72 -4.97 -12.71
N PRO A 19 10.99 -4.14 -13.76
CA PRO A 19 11.04 -4.64 -15.15
C PRO A 19 12.21 -5.59 -15.44
N ALA A 20 13.25 -5.55 -14.63
CA ALA A 20 14.42 -6.44 -14.76
C ALA A 20 14.24 -7.78 -14.04
N ASP A 21 13.19 -7.92 -13.24
CA ASP A 21 12.90 -9.13 -12.48
C ASP A 21 12.00 -10.07 -13.31
N PRO A 22 12.49 -11.24 -13.75
CA PRO A 22 11.71 -12.18 -14.56
C PRO A 22 10.52 -12.76 -13.79
N ASP A 23 10.66 -13.01 -12.48
CA ASP A 23 9.56 -13.53 -11.65
C ASP A 23 8.47 -12.49 -11.47
N ALA A 24 8.82 -11.21 -11.27
CA ALA A 24 7.84 -10.12 -11.15
C ALA A 24 7.00 -9.94 -12.42
N ARG A 25 7.55 -10.27 -13.58
CA ARG A 25 6.83 -10.18 -14.87
C ARG A 25 5.78 -11.27 -15.06
N GLU A 26 5.95 -12.40 -14.38
CA GLU A 26 5.02 -13.54 -14.45
C GLU A 26 3.90 -13.45 -13.41
N VAL A 27 3.95 -12.47 -12.49
CA VAL A 27 2.93 -12.28 -11.45
C VAL A 27 1.78 -11.45 -12.01
N ASP A 28 0.60 -12.04 -12.09
CA ASP A 28 -0.63 -11.41 -12.61
C ASP A 28 -1.73 -11.21 -11.55
N ASP A 29 -1.50 -11.68 -10.33
CA ASP A 29 -2.46 -11.71 -9.22
C ASP A 29 -2.02 -10.89 -8.00
N GLN A 30 -1.00 -10.03 -8.15
CA GLN A 30 -0.52 -9.09 -7.15
C GLN A 30 -0.36 -7.70 -7.78
N LEU A 31 -0.68 -6.66 -7.02
CA LEU A 31 -0.64 -5.30 -7.52
C LEU A 31 0.08 -4.37 -6.54
N LEU A 32 0.84 -3.44 -7.07
CA LEU A 32 1.31 -2.28 -6.33
C LEU A 32 0.18 -1.25 -6.26
N LEU A 33 -0.01 -0.67 -5.07
CA LEU A 33 -0.99 0.36 -4.78
C LEU A 33 -0.27 1.62 -4.30
N GLY A 34 -0.28 2.65 -5.12
CA GLY A 34 0.56 3.82 -4.88
C GLY A 34 2.05 3.42 -4.85
N GLU A 35 2.86 4.13 -4.06
CA GLU A 35 4.31 3.89 -4.00
C GLU A 35 4.71 2.87 -2.94
N GLY A 36 3.99 2.86 -1.82
CA GLY A 36 4.42 2.16 -0.60
C GLY A 36 3.74 0.84 -0.32
N LEU A 37 2.70 0.46 -1.06
CA LEU A 37 1.94 -0.76 -0.80
C LEU A 37 2.00 -1.76 -1.95
N MET A 38 1.96 -3.03 -1.60
CA MET A 38 1.60 -4.13 -2.48
C MET A 38 0.43 -4.89 -1.86
N VAL A 39 -0.50 -5.35 -2.69
CA VAL A 39 -1.66 -6.15 -2.30
C VAL A 39 -1.61 -7.51 -3.00
N ALA A 40 -1.97 -8.56 -2.26
CA ALA A 40 -2.00 -9.92 -2.76
C ALA A 40 -3.30 -10.61 -2.29
N PRO A 41 -4.45 -10.32 -2.92
CA PRO A 41 -5.75 -10.84 -2.49
C PRO A 41 -5.82 -12.36 -2.66
N VAL A 42 -6.47 -13.05 -1.72
CA VAL A 42 -6.86 -14.45 -1.88
C VAL A 42 -8.14 -14.47 -2.73
N HIS A 43 -8.05 -14.92 -3.97
CA HIS A 43 -9.14 -14.91 -4.96
C HIS A 43 -9.65 -16.29 -5.32
N THR A 44 -9.04 -17.34 -4.80
CA THR A 44 -9.45 -18.73 -5.03
C THR A 44 -10.46 -19.15 -3.98
N GLN A 45 -11.60 -19.67 -4.42
CA GLN A 45 -12.65 -20.16 -3.51
C GLN A 45 -12.11 -21.27 -2.60
N ASN A 46 -12.46 -21.20 -1.31
CA ASN A 46 -12.05 -22.15 -0.27
C ASN A 46 -10.54 -22.25 -0.04
N ALA A 47 -9.75 -21.30 -0.52
CA ALA A 47 -8.33 -21.25 -0.20
C ALA A 47 -8.12 -20.72 1.23
N HIS A 48 -7.21 -21.36 1.97
CA HIS A 48 -6.78 -20.94 3.31
C HIS A 48 -5.41 -20.26 3.27
N GLY A 49 -5.08 -19.62 2.17
CA GLY A 49 -3.81 -18.94 1.94
C GLY A 49 -3.45 -18.92 0.46
N ARG A 50 -2.30 -18.32 0.16
CA ARG A 50 -1.78 -18.24 -1.20
C ARG A 50 -0.26 -18.16 -1.23
N THR A 51 0.32 -18.46 -2.37
CA THR A 51 1.72 -18.09 -2.64
C THR A 51 1.79 -16.64 -3.07
N VAL A 52 2.70 -15.89 -2.45
CA VAL A 52 2.99 -14.49 -2.78
C VAL A 52 4.45 -14.38 -3.20
N TYR A 53 4.72 -13.62 -4.25
CA TYR A 53 6.06 -13.26 -4.65
C TYR A 53 6.41 -11.86 -4.17
N LEU A 54 7.54 -11.72 -3.49
CA LEU A 54 8.08 -10.45 -3.02
C LEU A 54 9.35 -10.12 -3.82
N PRO A 55 9.35 -9.08 -4.69
CA PRO A 55 10.53 -8.67 -5.43
C PRO A 55 11.66 -8.13 -4.54
N GLU A 56 11.32 -7.65 -3.37
CA GLU A 56 12.22 -7.12 -2.35
C GLU A 56 11.74 -7.52 -0.95
N GLY A 57 12.56 -7.37 0.08
CA GLY A 57 12.13 -7.60 1.45
C GLY A 57 11.04 -6.59 1.85
N MET A 58 9.90 -7.06 2.35
CA MET A 58 8.74 -6.23 2.69
C MET A 58 8.23 -6.54 4.09
N LYS A 59 7.55 -5.56 4.71
CA LYS A 59 6.78 -5.78 5.92
C LYS A 59 5.37 -6.22 5.54
N MET A 60 5.03 -7.45 5.83
CA MET A 60 3.67 -7.96 5.70
C MET A 60 2.81 -7.47 6.85
N LEU A 61 1.59 -7.05 6.54
CA LEU A 61 0.50 -6.84 7.48
C LEU A 61 -0.61 -7.85 7.18
N ARG A 62 -0.96 -8.66 8.16
CA ARG A 62 -2.14 -9.53 8.13
C ARG A 62 -3.27 -8.79 8.84
N LEU A 63 -4.10 -8.11 8.07
CA LEU A 63 -5.13 -7.23 8.59
C LEU A 63 -6.44 -7.97 8.85
N ARG A 64 -7.00 -7.79 10.04
CA ARG A 64 -8.40 -8.02 10.39
C ARG A 64 -9.16 -6.69 10.46
N SER A 65 -8.47 -5.63 10.87
CA SER A 65 -8.93 -4.23 10.77
C SER A 65 -7.73 -3.28 10.75
N VAL A 66 -7.94 -1.98 10.61
CA VAL A 66 -6.84 -0.97 10.64
C VAL A 66 -6.16 -0.87 12.02
N SER A 67 -6.80 -1.35 13.08
CA SER A 67 -6.28 -1.36 14.46
C SER A 67 -5.99 -2.77 14.99
N ASP A 68 -6.32 -3.82 14.21
CA ASP A 68 -6.09 -5.22 14.56
C ASP A 68 -5.40 -5.93 13.40
N TYR A 69 -4.10 -6.09 13.51
CA TYR A 69 -3.27 -6.77 12.53
C TYR A 69 -2.01 -7.34 13.17
N ASP A 70 -1.49 -8.40 12.57
CA ASP A 70 -0.15 -8.91 12.84
C ASP A 70 0.82 -8.39 11.80
N GLU A 71 2.07 -8.16 12.18
CA GLU A 71 3.12 -7.76 11.25
C GLU A 71 4.33 -8.69 11.29
N GLU A 72 4.90 -8.92 10.12
CA GLU A 72 6.08 -9.74 9.93
C GLU A 72 6.95 -9.18 8.80
N VAL A 73 8.26 -9.19 8.97
CA VAL A 73 9.19 -8.84 7.89
C VAL A 73 9.58 -10.09 7.13
N LEU A 74 9.28 -10.12 5.85
CA LEU A 74 9.59 -11.23 4.96
C LEU A 74 10.69 -10.82 3.97
N PRO A 75 11.67 -11.70 3.71
CA PRO A 75 12.68 -11.47 2.68
C PRO A 75 12.07 -11.53 1.27
N ALA A 76 12.82 -11.06 0.28
CA ALA A 76 12.48 -11.28 -1.14
C ALA A 76 12.32 -12.78 -1.45
N GLY A 77 11.45 -13.10 -2.40
CA GLY A 77 11.19 -14.46 -2.85
C GLY A 77 9.74 -14.90 -2.76
N ARG A 78 9.50 -16.20 -2.91
CA ARG A 78 8.15 -16.79 -2.89
C ARG A 78 7.82 -17.33 -1.49
N HIS A 79 6.65 -16.95 -0.96
CA HIS A 79 6.17 -17.33 0.37
C HIS A 79 4.76 -17.88 0.26
N TYR A 80 4.49 -19.06 0.84
CA TYR A 80 3.12 -19.47 1.08
C TYR A 80 2.64 -18.84 2.39
N LEU A 81 1.60 -18.02 2.30
CA LEU A 81 1.05 -17.27 3.43
C LEU A 81 -0.36 -17.76 3.73
N PRO A 82 -0.59 -18.34 4.92
CA PRO A 82 -1.95 -18.62 5.38
C PRO A 82 -2.75 -17.31 5.50
N CYS A 83 -4.05 -17.38 5.16
CA CYS A 83 -4.97 -16.24 5.24
C CYS A 83 -6.38 -16.77 5.47
N GLU A 84 -6.96 -16.41 6.59
CA GLU A 84 -8.32 -16.82 6.95
C GLU A 84 -9.37 -15.91 6.31
N LEU A 85 -10.60 -16.37 6.29
CA LEU A 85 -11.71 -15.56 5.81
C LEU A 85 -11.85 -14.29 6.69
N GLY A 86 -11.83 -13.13 6.05
CA GLY A 86 -11.87 -11.83 6.73
C GLY A 86 -10.49 -11.21 6.99
N GLU A 87 -9.41 -11.91 6.68
CA GLU A 87 -8.07 -11.33 6.69
C GLU A 87 -7.67 -10.79 5.32
N VAL A 88 -6.83 -9.77 5.32
CA VAL A 88 -6.24 -9.18 4.10
C VAL A 88 -4.72 -9.12 4.25
N LEU A 89 -4.00 -9.60 3.25
CA LEU A 89 -2.54 -9.52 3.19
C LEU A 89 -2.14 -8.24 2.45
N LEU A 90 -1.51 -7.31 3.19
CA LEU A 90 -0.88 -6.13 2.64
C LEU A 90 0.63 -6.18 2.90
N PHE A 91 1.39 -5.52 2.04
CA PHE A 91 2.85 -5.49 2.16
C PHE A 91 3.32 -4.05 2.03
N ILE A 92 4.11 -3.59 3.00
CA ILE A 92 4.73 -2.27 2.98
C ILE A 92 6.12 -2.42 2.39
N ARG A 93 6.38 -1.65 1.35
CA ARG A 93 7.67 -1.59 0.68
C ARG A 93 8.71 -0.88 1.54
N PRO A 94 10.00 -1.27 1.45
CA PRO A 94 11.06 -0.62 2.22
C PRO A 94 11.20 0.87 1.85
N GLY A 95 11.50 1.68 2.86
CA GLY A 95 11.66 3.13 2.71
C GLY A 95 10.36 3.93 2.67
N HIS A 96 9.19 3.31 2.81
CA HIS A 96 7.91 3.97 2.66
C HIS A 96 7.12 4.15 3.96
N THR A 97 6.34 5.25 3.98
CA THR A 97 5.30 5.53 4.97
C THR A 97 3.94 5.51 4.29
N VAL A 98 2.98 4.83 4.89
CA VAL A 98 1.59 4.74 4.40
C VAL A 98 0.67 5.37 5.45
N PRO A 99 -0.01 6.48 5.15
CA PRO A 99 -0.98 7.08 6.06
C PRO A 99 -2.26 6.24 6.09
N VAL A 100 -2.81 6.05 7.28
CA VAL A 100 -4.01 5.27 7.53
C VAL A 100 -4.98 6.08 8.37
N ALA A 101 -6.15 6.35 7.83
CA ALA A 101 -7.24 6.98 8.56
C ALA A 101 -8.09 5.93 9.29
N GLN A 102 -8.77 6.34 10.35
CA GLN A 102 -9.76 5.49 11.01
C GLN A 102 -10.95 5.25 10.07
N PRO A 103 -11.60 4.07 10.14
CA PRO A 103 -12.76 3.77 9.33
C PRO A 103 -13.87 4.78 9.54
N ALA A 104 -14.51 5.20 8.44
CA ALA A 104 -15.68 6.06 8.44
C ALA A 104 -16.77 5.47 7.56
N ALA A 105 -18.03 5.82 7.82
CA ALA A 105 -19.17 5.30 7.06
C ALA A 105 -19.19 5.81 5.60
N ASN A 106 -18.58 6.98 5.37
CA ASN A 106 -18.42 7.59 4.04
C ASN A 106 -17.26 8.59 4.04
N THR A 107 -16.85 9.05 2.87
CA THR A 107 -15.71 9.95 2.70
C THR A 107 -15.89 11.32 3.37
N ALA A 108 -17.13 11.81 3.53
CA ALA A 108 -17.40 13.09 4.20
C ALA A 108 -17.18 13.03 5.74
N GLN A 109 -17.15 11.82 6.30
CA GLN A 109 -16.90 11.58 7.73
C GLN A 109 -15.45 11.14 7.99
N LEU A 110 -14.64 10.96 6.94
CA LEU A 110 -13.26 10.58 7.08
C LEU A 110 -12.45 11.72 7.71
N ASP A 111 -11.83 11.46 8.85
CA ASP A 111 -10.90 12.41 9.46
C ASP A 111 -9.48 12.18 8.91
N ASP A 112 -9.07 13.03 8.00
CA ASP A 112 -7.76 12.99 7.38
C ASP A 112 -6.68 13.73 8.21
N THR A 113 -7.05 14.26 9.38
CA THR A 113 -6.13 14.90 10.33
C THR A 113 -5.66 13.93 11.41
N ALA A 114 -6.47 12.95 11.77
CA ALA A 114 -6.18 11.92 12.77
C ALA A 114 -5.65 10.64 12.12
N LEU A 115 -4.44 10.72 11.54
CA LEU A 115 -3.82 9.62 10.83
C LEU A 115 -2.91 8.79 11.74
N THR A 116 -2.92 7.48 11.53
CA THR A 116 -1.85 6.56 11.93
C THR A 116 -0.94 6.28 10.74
N PHE A 117 0.23 5.65 10.98
CA PHE A 117 1.21 5.44 9.91
C PHE A 117 1.76 4.03 9.97
N TRP A 118 1.59 3.28 8.89
CA TRP A 118 2.34 2.05 8.68
C TRP A 118 3.66 2.38 8.01
N ARG A 119 4.75 1.86 8.57
CA ARG A 119 6.11 2.21 8.14
C ARG A 119 6.99 0.98 8.05
N PHE A 120 7.86 0.99 7.05
CA PHE A 120 8.92 0.00 6.96
C PHE A 120 10.19 0.63 6.39
N ALA A 121 11.26 0.61 7.16
CA ALA A 121 12.59 1.08 6.74
C ALA A 121 13.66 0.26 7.45
N PRO A 122 14.12 -0.85 6.86
CA PRO A 122 15.13 -1.72 7.45
C PRO A 122 16.47 -1.01 7.63
N ASP A 123 16.79 -0.06 6.74
CA ASP A 123 18.10 0.60 6.67
C ASP A 123 18.05 2.10 7.01
N GLY A 124 17.12 2.54 7.84
CA GLY A 124 17.04 3.94 8.22
C GLY A 124 15.67 4.46 8.59
N GLN A 125 15.36 5.68 8.18
CA GLN A 125 14.04 6.29 8.39
C GLN A 125 13.22 6.21 7.10
N PRO A 126 11.93 5.84 7.19
CA PRO A 126 11.07 5.83 6.01
C PRO A 126 10.83 7.26 5.53
N ALA A 127 10.70 7.42 4.22
CA ALA A 127 10.32 8.69 3.63
C ALA A 127 8.96 9.16 4.15
N PRO A 128 8.80 10.43 4.49
CA PRO A 128 7.50 10.98 4.82
C PRO A 128 6.57 10.91 3.62
N TYR A 129 5.27 10.82 3.87
CA TYR A 129 4.28 10.77 2.82
C TYR A 129 3.81 12.17 2.40
N ARG A 130 3.80 12.44 1.09
CA ARG A 130 3.23 13.66 0.55
C ARG A 130 1.75 13.44 0.25
N MET A 131 0.90 13.97 1.10
CA MET A 131 -0.55 13.83 1.02
C MET A 131 -1.17 15.00 0.28
N TYR A 132 -2.13 14.68 -0.59
CA TYR A 132 -2.96 15.66 -1.26
C TYR A 132 -4.34 15.70 -0.62
N THR A 133 -4.85 16.89 -0.38
CA THR A 133 -6.22 17.15 0.07
C THR A 133 -6.80 18.34 -0.67
N ASP A 134 -8.06 18.27 -1.06
CA ASP A 134 -8.78 19.36 -1.69
C ASP A 134 -10.21 19.50 -1.14
N ASP A 135 -10.90 20.51 -1.60
CA ASP A 135 -12.29 20.79 -1.24
C ASP A 135 -13.31 20.06 -2.14
N GLY A 136 -12.84 19.29 -3.13
CA GLY A 136 -13.66 18.59 -4.10
C GLY A 136 -14.42 19.48 -5.11
N VAL A 137 -14.17 20.79 -5.11
CA VAL A 137 -14.88 21.78 -5.92
C VAL A 137 -13.93 22.64 -6.73
N THR A 138 -12.80 23.04 -6.16
CA THR A 138 -11.80 23.90 -6.80
C THR A 138 -11.16 23.19 -7.98
N THR A 139 -11.15 23.86 -9.16
CA THR A 139 -10.54 23.31 -10.38
C THR A 139 -9.03 23.51 -10.46
N ASP A 140 -8.47 24.42 -9.65
CA ASP A 140 -7.03 24.63 -9.56
C ASP A 140 -6.42 23.65 -8.55
N TYR A 141 -6.20 22.42 -9.01
CA TYR A 141 -5.77 21.27 -8.20
C TYR A 141 -4.27 21.29 -7.85
N ASN A 142 -3.46 22.13 -8.49
CA ASN A 142 -2.01 22.13 -8.28
C ASN A 142 -1.52 23.21 -7.30
N ARG A 143 -2.37 23.68 -6.40
CA ARG A 143 -1.99 24.67 -5.40
C ARG A 143 -1.11 24.07 -4.30
N PRO A 144 -0.12 24.81 -3.80
CA PRO A 144 0.73 24.36 -2.69
C PRO A 144 -0.05 23.96 -1.43
N GLU A 145 -1.15 24.65 -1.11
CA GLU A 145 -1.99 24.41 0.06
C GLU A 145 -2.74 23.07 0.03
N HIS A 146 -2.90 22.46 -1.14
CA HIS A 146 -3.46 21.12 -1.27
C HIS A 146 -2.49 20.01 -0.89
N TRP A 147 -1.22 20.34 -0.69
CA TRP A 147 -0.18 19.37 -0.36
C TRP A 147 0.33 19.55 1.06
N ARG A 148 0.38 18.47 1.79
CA ARG A 148 1.02 18.43 3.12
C ARG A 148 1.93 17.22 3.27
N ILE A 149 2.99 17.39 4.04
CA ILE A 149 3.88 16.29 4.40
C ILE A 149 3.38 15.70 5.72
N VAL A 150 3.15 14.41 5.74
CA VAL A 150 2.68 13.69 6.93
C VAL A 150 3.63 12.52 7.25
N GLY A 151 3.62 12.06 8.50
CA GLY A 151 4.42 10.92 8.91
C GLY A 151 5.92 11.20 9.06
N GLN A 152 6.29 12.44 9.42
CA GLN A 152 7.67 12.80 9.78
C GLN A 152 8.08 12.15 11.11
#